data_3728aab838b1aa411817add6bb35e1b8
#
_entry.id   3728aab838b1aa411817add6bb35e1b8
#
_cell.length_a   1.000
_cell.length_b   1.000
_cell.length_c   1.000
_cell.angle_alpha   90.00
_cell.angle_beta   90.00
_cell.angle_gamma   90.00
#
_symmetry.space_group_name_H-M   'P 1'
#
loop_
_entity.id
_entity.type
_entity.pdbx_description
1 polymer ?
#
loop_
_entity_poly.entity_id
_entity_poly.type
_entity_poly.pdbx_seq_one_letter_code
_entity_poly.pdbx_strand_id
1 'polypeptide(L)'
;MYDSFKTKKTLKIGKKTYTYFSFKAAEKNGLKNISSLPFSIKVLLENLIRNEDGTTVSVDDIKDFDNWKTNKKINREINFRPARVLMQDFTGVPAVVDLASMRSAIMSEKGDPKKVNPLSPVDLVIDHSVMVDKYGSATSYKANVDLEYKRNIERYEFLRWGQKSFNNFRVVPPGTGICHQVNLEYLAKTVWSEKKKIKNRNLNLAYPDTVVGTDSHTTCLLYTSDAADEVDG
;
A
#
# COMPACT_ATOMS: atom_id res chain seq x y z
N MET A 1 -15.17 -1.06 -13.06
CA MET A 1 -15.47 -0.14 -11.95
C MET A 1 -16.89 0.33 -12.11
N TYR A 2 -17.76 -0.19 -11.29
CA TYR A 2 -19.15 0.24 -11.17
C TYR A 2 -19.21 1.59 -10.41
N ASP A 3 -20.35 2.09 -10.14
CA ASP A 3 -20.61 3.27 -9.31
C ASP A 3 -22.11 3.29 -8.97
N SER A 4 -22.56 2.24 -8.28
CA SER A 4 -23.97 2.00 -7.99
C SER A 4 -24.63 3.13 -7.23
N PHE A 5 -23.85 3.85 -6.42
CA PHE A 5 -24.31 4.98 -5.63
C PHE A 5 -23.98 6.36 -6.26
N LYS A 6 -23.57 6.41 -7.53
CA LYS A 6 -23.27 7.64 -8.30
C LYS A 6 -22.35 8.60 -7.55
N THR A 7 -21.30 8.05 -6.94
CA THR A 7 -20.42 8.75 -6.01
C THR A 7 -19.34 9.56 -6.70
N LYS A 8 -18.99 9.25 -7.95
CA LYS A 8 -17.92 9.94 -8.70
C LYS A 8 -18.21 11.42 -8.87
N LYS A 9 -17.29 12.24 -8.38
CA LYS A 9 -17.28 13.70 -8.51
C LYS A 9 -15.90 14.15 -8.95
N THR A 10 -15.81 15.38 -9.41
CA THR A 10 -14.56 15.99 -9.84
C THR A 10 -14.19 17.16 -8.96
N LEU A 11 -12.89 17.30 -8.72
CA LEU A 11 -12.29 18.43 -8.00
C LEU A 11 -11.18 19.01 -8.88
N LYS A 12 -11.24 20.31 -9.15
CA LYS A 12 -10.20 21.02 -9.90
C LYS A 12 -9.23 21.66 -8.90
N ILE A 13 -7.95 21.34 -9.03
CA ILE A 13 -6.87 21.94 -8.23
C ILE A 13 -5.84 22.49 -9.22
N GLY A 14 -5.74 23.81 -9.30
CA GLY A 14 -4.94 24.49 -10.30
C GLY A 14 -5.35 24.07 -11.72
N LYS A 15 -4.40 23.54 -12.49
CA LYS A 15 -4.61 23.08 -13.88
C LYS A 15 -5.04 21.61 -13.98
N LYS A 16 -5.13 20.88 -12.86
CA LYS A 16 -5.44 19.45 -12.85
C LYS A 16 -6.85 19.20 -12.32
N THR A 17 -7.54 18.24 -12.92
CA THR A 17 -8.84 17.75 -12.46
C THR A 17 -8.68 16.35 -11.92
N TYR A 18 -9.18 16.13 -10.71
CA TYR A 18 -9.16 14.83 -10.03
C TYR A 18 -10.58 14.30 -9.90
N THR A 19 -10.73 12.98 -9.98
CA THR A 19 -11.96 12.27 -9.69
C THR A 19 -11.84 11.65 -8.29
N TYR A 20 -12.84 11.88 -7.45
CA TYR A 20 -12.96 11.31 -6.11
C TYR A 20 -14.35 10.73 -5.88
N PHE A 21 -14.53 9.97 -4.79
CA PHE A 21 -15.79 9.32 -4.44
C PHE A 21 -16.46 10.05 -3.27
N SER A 22 -17.61 10.67 -3.54
CA SER A 22 -18.30 11.57 -2.62
C SER A 22 -19.29 10.85 -1.72
N PHE A 23 -19.08 10.87 -0.41
CA PHE A 23 -20.03 10.34 0.57
C PHE A 23 -21.37 11.08 0.57
N LYS A 24 -21.35 12.40 0.38
CA LYS A 24 -22.60 13.18 0.23
C LYS A 24 -23.43 12.71 -0.98
N ALA A 25 -22.77 12.31 -2.05
CA ALA A 25 -23.46 11.73 -3.20
C ALA A 25 -23.95 10.30 -2.89
N ALA A 26 -23.18 9.50 -2.18
CA ALA A 26 -23.57 8.17 -1.73
C ALA A 26 -24.84 8.21 -0.89
N GLU A 27 -24.92 9.13 0.09
CA GLU A 27 -26.12 9.30 0.92
C GLU A 27 -27.34 9.72 0.12
N LYS A 28 -27.19 10.62 -0.85
CA LYS A 28 -28.28 11.01 -1.76
C LYS A 28 -28.79 9.86 -2.65
N ASN A 29 -27.96 8.85 -2.86
CA ASN A 29 -28.26 7.71 -3.73
C ASN A 29 -28.49 6.40 -2.97
N GLY A 30 -28.79 6.48 -1.67
CA GLY A 30 -29.36 5.34 -0.91
C GLY A 30 -28.48 4.74 0.18
N LEU A 31 -27.22 5.15 0.35
CA LEU A 31 -26.45 4.80 1.54
C LEU A 31 -26.90 5.68 2.72
N LYS A 32 -27.00 5.10 3.92
CA LYS A 32 -27.52 5.79 5.11
C LYS A 32 -26.41 6.00 6.13
N ASN A 33 -26.53 7.08 6.92
CA ASN A 33 -25.71 7.33 8.12
C ASN A 33 -24.19 7.43 7.88
N ILE A 34 -23.73 7.62 6.64
CA ILE A 34 -22.31 7.65 6.28
C ILE A 34 -21.58 8.82 6.92
N SER A 35 -22.22 10.00 6.98
CA SER A 35 -21.65 11.20 7.59
C SER A 35 -21.28 11.01 9.06
N SER A 36 -21.96 10.10 9.76
CA SER A 36 -21.76 9.81 11.16
C SER A 36 -20.70 8.75 11.47
N LEU A 37 -20.16 8.06 10.46
CA LEU A 37 -19.11 7.06 10.62
C LEU A 37 -17.79 7.68 11.10
N PRO A 38 -16.98 6.96 11.89
CA PRO A 38 -15.60 7.34 12.16
C PRO A 38 -14.78 7.50 10.87
N PHE A 39 -13.74 8.34 10.90
CA PHE A 39 -12.91 8.58 9.71
C PHE A 39 -12.24 7.31 9.21
N SER A 40 -11.73 6.45 10.09
CA SER A 40 -11.14 5.15 9.73
C SER A 40 -12.13 4.27 8.95
N ILE A 41 -13.37 4.20 9.40
CA ILE A 41 -14.42 3.44 8.71
C ILE A 41 -14.81 4.09 7.38
N LYS A 42 -14.79 5.40 7.30
CA LYS A 42 -14.97 6.11 6.00
C LYS A 42 -13.88 5.77 4.99
N VAL A 43 -12.63 5.62 5.45
CA VAL A 43 -11.53 5.21 4.55
C VAL A 43 -11.78 3.81 4.00
N LEU A 44 -12.23 2.85 4.82
CA LEU A 44 -12.60 1.52 4.37
C LEU A 44 -13.77 1.56 3.38
N LEU A 45 -14.81 2.32 3.69
CA LEU A 45 -15.97 2.49 2.80
C LEU A 45 -15.58 3.11 1.46
N GLU A 46 -14.72 4.15 1.44
CA GLU A 46 -14.21 4.73 0.20
C GLU A 46 -13.51 3.69 -0.65
N ASN A 47 -12.68 2.85 -0.01
CA ASN A 47 -11.96 1.79 -0.68
C ASN A 47 -12.90 0.82 -1.40
N LEU A 48 -13.98 0.37 -0.74
CA LEU A 48 -14.97 -0.51 -1.35
C LEU A 48 -15.72 0.20 -2.49
N ILE A 49 -16.22 1.41 -2.28
CA ILE A 49 -16.93 2.18 -3.32
C ILE A 49 -16.05 2.35 -4.56
N ARG A 50 -14.79 2.69 -4.37
CA ARG A 50 -13.84 2.89 -5.46
C ARG A 50 -13.52 1.62 -6.23
N ASN A 51 -13.54 0.47 -5.55
CA ASN A 51 -13.18 -0.82 -6.12
C ASN A 51 -14.40 -1.71 -6.44
N GLU A 52 -15.61 -1.18 -6.38
CA GLU A 52 -16.83 -1.90 -6.75
C GLU A 52 -16.71 -2.52 -8.15
N ASP A 53 -16.82 -3.84 -8.24
CA ASP A 53 -16.70 -4.60 -9.48
C ASP A 53 -17.81 -5.65 -9.66
N GLY A 54 -18.67 -5.82 -8.64
CA GLY A 54 -19.79 -6.76 -8.64
C GLY A 54 -19.36 -8.22 -8.40
N THR A 55 -18.07 -8.49 -8.23
CA THR A 55 -17.52 -9.82 -7.98
C THR A 55 -16.74 -9.88 -6.68
N THR A 56 -15.66 -9.11 -6.56
CA THR A 56 -14.87 -9.05 -5.33
C THR A 56 -15.42 -8.01 -4.35
N VAL A 57 -16.00 -6.93 -4.86
CA VAL A 57 -16.69 -5.92 -4.06
C VAL A 57 -18.09 -5.71 -4.65
N SER A 58 -19.09 -6.15 -3.91
CA SER A 58 -20.50 -6.04 -4.27
C SER A 58 -21.16 -4.79 -3.67
N VAL A 59 -22.37 -4.50 -4.14
CA VAL A 59 -23.23 -3.45 -3.57
C VAL A 59 -23.57 -3.75 -2.11
N ASP A 60 -23.73 -5.04 -1.76
CA ASP A 60 -24.11 -5.44 -0.40
C ASP A 60 -22.94 -5.24 0.57
N ASP A 61 -21.70 -5.46 0.14
CA ASP A 61 -20.50 -5.13 0.95
C ASP A 61 -20.46 -3.65 1.32
N ILE A 62 -20.88 -2.78 0.41
CA ILE A 62 -20.94 -1.34 0.64
C ILE A 62 -22.12 -0.98 1.56
N LYS A 63 -23.29 -1.60 1.38
CA LYS A 63 -24.47 -1.35 2.21
C LYS A 63 -24.32 -1.80 3.66
N ASP A 64 -23.48 -2.76 3.95
CA ASP A 64 -23.23 -3.21 5.32
C ASP A 64 -22.73 -2.06 6.22
N PHE A 65 -22.13 -1.02 5.65
CA PHE A 65 -21.72 0.18 6.39
C PHE A 65 -22.90 1.05 6.87
N ASP A 66 -24.09 0.94 6.29
CA ASP A 66 -25.28 1.67 6.72
C ASP A 66 -25.63 1.37 8.19
N ASN A 67 -25.39 0.15 8.62
CA ASN A 67 -25.73 -0.35 9.95
C ASN A 67 -24.51 -0.55 10.87
N TRP A 68 -23.32 -0.07 10.47
CA TRP A 68 -22.09 -0.31 11.22
C TRP A 68 -22.16 0.10 12.70
N LYS A 69 -22.86 1.20 13.02
CA LYS A 69 -23.03 1.67 14.40
C LYS A 69 -24.02 0.85 15.22
N THR A 70 -25.03 0.30 14.59
CA THR A 70 -26.14 -0.39 15.24
C THR A 70 -25.95 -1.89 15.27
N ASN A 71 -25.33 -2.45 14.26
CA ASN A 71 -25.09 -3.88 14.14
C ASN A 71 -23.66 -4.23 14.58
N LYS A 72 -23.46 -4.44 15.88
CA LYS A 72 -22.17 -4.86 16.46
C LYS A 72 -21.72 -6.28 16.06
N LYS A 73 -22.52 -7.03 15.32
CA LYS A 73 -22.28 -8.42 14.92
C LYS A 73 -22.09 -8.58 13.42
N ILE A 74 -21.65 -7.53 12.70
CA ILE A 74 -21.26 -7.71 11.31
C ILE A 74 -20.01 -8.59 11.29
N ASN A 75 -20.19 -9.85 10.97
CA ASN A 75 -19.10 -10.83 10.79
C ASN A 75 -18.97 -11.08 9.28
N ARG A 76 -18.39 -10.11 8.57
CA ARG A 76 -18.21 -10.19 7.15
C ARG A 76 -16.82 -9.69 6.79
N GLU A 77 -16.13 -10.45 5.98
CA GLU A 77 -14.85 -10.04 5.41
C GLU A 77 -15.07 -9.03 4.29
N ILE A 78 -14.13 -8.11 4.14
CA ILE A 78 -14.12 -7.12 3.07
C ILE A 78 -12.88 -7.28 2.20
N ASN A 79 -13.01 -7.09 0.89
CA ASN A 79 -11.90 -7.10 -0.05
C ASN A 79 -11.23 -5.72 -0.10
N PHE A 80 -10.30 -5.48 0.82
CA PHE A 80 -9.55 -4.24 0.91
C PHE A 80 -8.39 -4.19 -0.08
N ARG A 81 -8.24 -3.08 -0.81
CA ARG A 81 -7.15 -2.84 -1.75
C ARG A 81 -6.35 -1.62 -1.32
N PRO A 82 -5.18 -1.80 -0.69
CA PRO A 82 -4.37 -0.69 -0.21
C PRO A 82 -3.87 0.17 -1.38
N ALA A 83 -3.61 1.46 -1.10
CA ALA A 83 -2.98 2.34 -2.06
C ALA A 83 -1.54 1.91 -2.37
N ARG A 84 -0.87 1.31 -1.39
CA ARG A 84 0.50 0.78 -1.49
C ARG A 84 0.75 -0.32 -0.47
N VAL A 85 1.80 -1.08 -0.74
CA VAL A 85 2.34 -2.08 0.19
C VAL A 85 3.72 -1.61 0.63
N LEU A 86 3.99 -1.66 1.92
CA LEU A 86 5.31 -1.39 2.49
C LEU A 86 5.91 -2.72 2.96
N MET A 87 7.10 -3.00 2.51
CA MET A 87 7.85 -4.19 2.87
C MET A 87 9.15 -3.79 3.55
N GLN A 88 9.53 -4.51 4.59
CA GLN A 88 10.90 -4.50 5.05
C GLN A 88 11.68 -5.63 4.36
N ASP A 89 13.01 -5.61 4.43
CA ASP A 89 13.83 -6.50 3.61
C ASP A 89 13.75 -7.98 4.01
N PHE A 90 13.61 -8.32 5.29
CA PHE A 90 13.55 -9.74 5.70
C PHE A 90 12.26 -10.43 5.28
N THR A 91 11.12 -9.75 5.37
CA THR A 91 9.82 -10.30 4.98
C THR A 91 9.45 -9.98 3.53
N GLY A 92 10.01 -8.91 2.98
CA GLY A 92 9.74 -8.48 1.61
C GLY A 92 10.52 -9.24 0.54
N VAL A 93 11.78 -9.61 0.80
CA VAL A 93 12.58 -10.38 -0.17
C VAL A 93 11.90 -11.70 -0.55
N PRO A 94 11.40 -12.53 0.38
CA PRO A 94 10.64 -13.73 0.02
C PRO A 94 9.44 -13.45 -0.90
N ALA A 95 8.68 -12.40 -0.65
CA ALA A 95 7.55 -12.02 -1.51
C ALA A 95 8.01 -11.66 -2.94
N VAL A 96 9.17 -11.02 -3.09
CA VAL A 96 9.76 -10.73 -4.41
C VAL A 96 10.25 -12.01 -5.09
N VAL A 97 10.77 -12.97 -4.32
CA VAL A 97 11.14 -14.31 -4.83
C VAL A 97 9.91 -15.03 -5.38
N ASP A 98 8.77 -14.98 -4.69
CA ASP A 98 7.53 -15.58 -5.19
C ASP A 98 7.10 -14.94 -6.52
N LEU A 99 7.16 -13.63 -6.64
CA LEU A 99 6.87 -12.95 -7.91
C LEU A 99 7.85 -13.35 -9.03
N ALA A 100 9.14 -13.54 -8.70
CA ALA A 100 10.13 -14.04 -9.65
C ALA A 100 9.82 -15.48 -10.10
N SER A 101 9.45 -16.34 -9.16
CA SER A 101 9.05 -17.73 -9.43
C SER A 101 7.80 -17.79 -10.31
N MET A 102 6.79 -16.93 -10.06
CA MET A 102 5.62 -16.80 -10.92
C MET A 102 5.99 -16.39 -12.35
N ARG A 103 6.96 -15.49 -12.54
CA ARG A 103 7.47 -15.13 -13.87
C ARG A 103 8.11 -16.32 -14.56
N SER A 104 8.92 -17.10 -13.84
CA SER A 104 9.56 -18.30 -14.39
C SER A 104 8.50 -19.34 -14.79
N ALA A 105 7.49 -19.57 -13.96
CA ALA A 105 6.41 -20.49 -14.27
C ALA A 105 5.61 -20.07 -15.52
N ILE A 106 5.25 -18.79 -15.65
CA ILE A 106 4.56 -18.29 -16.84
C ILE A 106 5.45 -18.43 -18.09
N MET A 107 6.76 -18.21 -17.97
CA MET A 107 7.68 -18.36 -19.07
C MET A 107 7.82 -19.81 -19.52
N SER A 108 7.82 -20.79 -18.57
CA SER A 108 7.83 -22.21 -18.93
C SER A 108 6.59 -22.64 -19.70
N GLU A 109 5.44 -22.01 -19.43
CA GLU A 109 4.19 -22.17 -20.16
C GLU A 109 4.09 -21.31 -21.44
N LYS A 110 5.20 -20.75 -21.90
CA LYS A 110 5.29 -19.88 -23.09
C LYS A 110 4.42 -18.61 -23.00
N GLY A 111 4.08 -18.19 -21.80
CA GLY A 111 3.37 -16.93 -21.53
C GLY A 111 4.32 -15.73 -21.40
N ASP A 112 3.77 -14.52 -21.34
CA ASP A 112 4.52 -13.30 -21.15
C ASP A 112 4.78 -13.01 -19.65
N PRO A 113 6.03 -13.14 -19.16
CA PRO A 113 6.37 -12.92 -17.77
C PRO A 113 6.15 -11.47 -17.31
N LYS A 114 6.10 -10.49 -18.23
CA LYS A 114 5.83 -9.09 -17.90
C LYS A 114 4.42 -8.85 -17.38
N LYS A 115 3.51 -9.81 -17.52
CA LYS A 115 2.17 -9.76 -16.93
C LYS A 115 2.19 -9.91 -15.42
N VAL A 116 3.24 -10.52 -14.85
CA VAL A 116 3.40 -10.63 -13.39
C VAL A 116 4.05 -9.36 -12.86
N ASN A 117 3.27 -8.61 -12.10
CA ASN A 117 3.70 -7.42 -11.37
C ASN A 117 2.93 -7.36 -10.04
N PRO A 118 3.43 -6.70 -9.00
CA PRO A 118 2.64 -6.38 -7.83
C PRO A 118 1.34 -5.67 -8.22
N LEU A 119 0.21 -6.08 -7.63
CA LEU A 119 -1.09 -5.49 -7.92
C LEU A 119 -1.25 -4.07 -7.38
N SER A 120 -0.59 -3.78 -6.27
CA SER A 120 -0.47 -2.43 -5.69
C SER A 120 0.99 -1.97 -5.77
N PRO A 121 1.25 -0.65 -5.79
CA PRO A 121 2.61 -0.14 -5.66
C PRO A 121 3.30 -0.67 -4.40
N VAL A 122 4.56 -1.06 -4.52
CA VAL A 122 5.37 -1.62 -3.43
C VAL A 122 6.59 -0.76 -3.20
N ASP A 123 6.81 -0.41 -1.94
CA ASP A 123 8.05 0.16 -1.44
C ASP A 123 8.71 -0.86 -0.49
N LEU A 124 9.88 -1.37 -0.85
CA LEU A 124 10.68 -2.23 0.03
C LEU A 124 11.79 -1.40 0.64
N VAL A 125 11.81 -1.34 1.96
CA VAL A 125 12.79 -0.57 2.73
C VAL A 125 13.81 -1.52 3.33
N ILE A 126 15.09 -1.23 3.10
CA ILE A 126 16.18 -1.92 3.79
C ILE A 126 16.25 -1.35 5.20
N ASP A 127 15.81 -2.15 6.17
CA ASP A 127 15.53 -1.69 7.51
C ASP A 127 16.57 -2.21 8.54
N HIS A 128 16.36 -3.39 9.06
CA HIS A 128 17.13 -3.92 10.21
C HIS A 128 18.40 -4.67 9.85
N SER A 129 18.78 -4.72 8.58
CA SER A 129 19.95 -5.48 8.15
C SER A 129 21.27 -4.72 8.31
N VAL A 130 21.23 -3.42 8.56
CA VAL A 130 22.46 -2.62 8.71
C VAL A 130 23.02 -2.77 10.12
N MET A 131 24.10 -3.54 10.23
CA MET A 131 24.81 -3.73 11.51
C MET A 131 25.73 -2.55 11.80
N VAL A 132 25.84 -2.20 13.07
CA VAL A 132 26.75 -1.14 13.54
C VAL A 132 28.11 -1.75 13.90
N ASP A 133 29.03 -1.80 12.93
CA ASP A 133 30.43 -2.26 13.15
C ASP A 133 31.35 -1.13 13.55
N LYS A 134 31.05 0.10 13.15
CA LYS A 134 31.82 1.31 13.44
C LYS A 134 30.93 2.33 14.11
N TYR A 135 31.47 3.04 15.08
CA TYR A 135 30.75 4.06 15.85
C TYR A 135 31.68 5.20 16.27
N GLY A 136 31.12 6.27 16.78
CA GLY A 136 31.85 7.39 17.41
C GLY A 136 32.69 8.26 16.47
N SER A 137 32.51 8.18 15.15
CA SER A 137 33.22 9.02 14.19
C SER A 137 32.34 9.48 13.03
N ALA A 138 32.71 10.58 12.37
CA ALA A 138 31.99 11.10 11.20
C ALA A 138 32.00 10.14 9.99
N THR A 139 32.92 9.17 9.96
CA THR A 139 33.04 8.20 8.89
C THR A 139 32.30 6.88 9.17
N SER A 140 31.83 6.68 10.41
CA SER A 140 31.22 5.41 10.84
C SER A 140 29.99 5.05 10.03
N TYR A 141 29.12 6.02 9.74
CA TYR A 141 27.93 5.79 8.93
C TYR A 141 28.28 5.19 7.57
N LYS A 142 29.17 5.85 6.84
CA LYS A 142 29.60 5.38 5.51
C LYS A 142 30.22 3.99 5.57
N ALA A 143 31.10 3.76 6.56
CA ALA A 143 31.77 2.48 6.74
C ALA A 143 30.76 1.34 6.99
N ASN A 144 29.74 1.56 7.81
CA ASN A 144 28.69 0.57 8.06
C ASN A 144 27.86 0.27 6.80
N VAL A 145 27.48 1.28 6.03
CA VAL A 145 26.75 1.09 4.76
C VAL A 145 27.61 0.34 3.74
N ASP A 146 28.88 0.66 3.61
CA ASP A 146 29.81 -0.03 2.70
C ASP A 146 29.98 -1.52 3.10
N LEU A 147 30.06 -1.82 4.40
CA LEU A 147 30.11 -3.19 4.93
C LEU A 147 28.80 -3.94 4.66
N GLU A 148 27.68 -3.28 4.83
CA GLU A 148 26.36 -3.86 4.55
C GLU A 148 26.24 -4.30 3.08
N TYR A 149 26.61 -3.43 2.14
CA TYR A 149 26.63 -3.77 0.72
C TYR A 149 27.56 -4.95 0.42
N LYS A 150 28.76 -4.97 1.03
CA LYS A 150 29.71 -6.06 0.83
C LYS A 150 29.19 -7.39 1.35
N ARG A 151 28.50 -7.41 2.49
CA ARG A 151 27.96 -8.63 3.12
C ARG A 151 26.76 -9.19 2.36
N ASN A 152 25.95 -8.34 1.80
CA ASN A 152 24.64 -8.69 1.25
C ASN A 152 24.51 -8.37 -0.25
N ILE A 153 25.61 -8.41 -0.99
CA ILE A 153 25.67 -8.00 -2.40
C ILE A 153 24.65 -8.77 -3.26
N GLU A 154 24.53 -10.09 -3.09
CA GLU A 154 23.62 -10.94 -3.86
C GLU A 154 22.15 -10.52 -3.65
N ARG A 155 21.77 -10.23 -2.40
CA ARG A 155 20.44 -9.73 -2.07
C ARG A 155 20.15 -8.39 -2.75
N TYR A 156 21.11 -7.49 -2.76
CA TYR A 156 20.94 -6.17 -3.41
C TYR A 156 20.92 -6.25 -4.92
N GLU A 157 21.68 -7.15 -5.52
CA GLU A 157 21.61 -7.42 -6.95
C GLU A 157 20.24 -7.96 -7.34
N PHE A 158 19.69 -8.89 -6.55
CA PHE A 158 18.33 -9.41 -6.75
C PHE A 158 17.26 -8.31 -6.60
N LEU A 159 17.32 -7.49 -5.57
CA LEU A 159 16.39 -6.39 -5.37
C LEU A 159 16.50 -5.33 -6.48
N ARG A 160 17.70 -5.05 -6.97
CA ARG A 160 17.92 -4.16 -8.11
C ARG A 160 17.34 -4.74 -9.40
N TRP A 161 17.45 -6.05 -9.59
CA TRP A 161 16.76 -6.74 -10.67
C TRP A 161 15.24 -6.58 -10.54
N GLY A 162 14.67 -6.80 -9.38
CA GLY A 162 13.24 -6.63 -9.11
C GLY A 162 12.76 -5.21 -9.44
N GLN A 163 13.48 -4.19 -8.97
CA GLN A 163 13.15 -2.79 -9.25
C GLN A 163 13.18 -2.43 -10.76
N LYS A 164 14.03 -3.09 -11.54
CA LYS A 164 14.09 -2.90 -13.00
C LYS A 164 13.03 -3.73 -13.74
N SER A 165 12.65 -4.85 -13.17
CA SER A 165 11.78 -5.84 -13.82
C SER A 165 10.30 -5.59 -13.56
N PHE A 166 9.93 -5.10 -12.38
CA PHE A 166 8.55 -4.80 -12.02
C PHE A 166 8.23 -3.31 -12.21
N ASN A 167 7.03 -3.01 -12.71
CA ASN A 167 6.64 -1.65 -13.07
C ASN A 167 6.34 -0.75 -11.85
N ASN A 168 5.98 -1.34 -10.72
CA ASN A 168 5.47 -0.66 -9.52
C ASN A 168 6.15 -1.15 -8.24
N PHE A 169 7.41 -1.49 -8.35
CA PHE A 169 8.25 -1.92 -7.24
C PHE A 169 9.45 -0.98 -7.09
N ARG A 170 9.66 -0.48 -5.88
CA ARG A 170 10.76 0.41 -5.54
C ARG A 170 11.50 -0.10 -4.31
N VAL A 171 12.82 0.06 -4.30
CA VAL A 171 13.67 -0.28 -3.17
C VAL A 171 14.25 1.00 -2.58
N VAL A 172 14.09 1.17 -1.28
CA VAL A 172 14.75 2.23 -0.50
C VAL A 172 16.05 1.65 0.05
N PRO A 173 17.21 2.25 -0.30
CA PRO A 173 18.52 1.67 0.02
C PRO A 173 18.84 1.72 1.51
N PRO A 174 19.83 0.91 1.98
CA PRO A 174 20.28 0.94 3.35
C PRO A 174 20.81 2.32 3.76
N GLY A 175 20.67 2.66 5.05
CA GLY A 175 21.10 3.94 5.58
C GLY A 175 20.15 5.12 5.32
N THR A 176 19.00 4.89 4.69
CA THR A 176 17.99 5.95 4.46
C THR A 176 17.12 6.20 5.70
N GLY A 177 16.96 5.21 6.54
CA GLY A 177 16.14 5.19 7.74
C GLY A 177 15.34 3.90 7.83
N ILE A 178 14.77 3.62 8.99
CA ILE A 178 13.92 2.45 9.21
C ILE A 178 12.55 2.65 8.54
N CYS A 179 11.79 1.55 8.37
CA CYS A 179 10.47 1.57 7.72
C CYS A 179 9.54 2.64 8.27
N HIS A 180 9.52 2.82 9.57
CA HIS A 180 8.67 3.79 10.26
C HIS A 180 8.98 5.23 9.81
N GLN A 181 10.23 5.66 9.91
CA GLN A 181 10.67 7.01 9.54
C GLN A 181 10.48 7.26 8.05
N VAL A 182 10.93 6.33 7.21
CA VAL A 182 10.81 6.48 5.75
C VAL A 182 9.34 6.49 5.32
N ASN A 183 8.48 5.69 5.96
CA ASN A 183 7.05 5.68 5.67
C ASN A 183 6.39 7.02 5.98
N LEU A 184 6.67 7.59 7.17
CA LEU A 184 6.04 8.85 7.58
C LEU A 184 6.60 10.06 6.84
N GLU A 185 7.90 10.14 6.68
CA GLU A 185 8.54 11.38 6.21
C GLU A 185 8.65 11.45 4.68
N TYR A 186 8.84 10.31 4.02
CA TYR A 186 9.17 10.28 2.59
C TYR A 186 8.16 9.53 1.72
N LEU A 187 7.51 8.49 2.25
CA LEU A 187 6.62 7.64 1.47
C LEU A 187 5.15 7.96 1.71
N ALA A 188 4.76 8.36 2.92
CA ALA A 188 3.37 8.64 3.26
C ALA A 188 2.84 9.86 2.50
N LYS A 189 1.63 9.71 1.99
CA LYS A 189 0.89 10.77 1.30
C LYS A 189 -0.50 10.84 1.90
N THR A 190 -0.94 11.93 2.40
CA THR A 190 -2.30 12.06 2.93
C THR A 190 -3.37 11.67 1.90
N VAL A 191 -3.13 12.07 0.66
CA VAL A 191 -3.98 11.74 -0.50
C VAL A 191 -3.14 11.09 -1.57
N TRP A 192 -3.50 9.87 -1.93
CA TRP A 192 -2.93 9.18 -3.08
C TRP A 192 -3.58 9.66 -4.36
N SER A 193 -2.80 9.74 -5.42
CA SER A 193 -3.32 10.06 -6.75
C SER A 193 -2.70 9.16 -7.80
N GLU A 194 -3.54 8.61 -8.67
CA GLU A 194 -3.12 7.77 -9.79
C GLU A 194 -3.83 8.12 -11.08
N LYS A 195 -3.15 7.86 -12.20
CA LYS A 195 -3.78 7.91 -13.52
C LYS A 195 -4.34 6.53 -13.86
N LYS A 196 -5.63 6.45 -14.03
CA LYS A 196 -6.32 5.19 -14.39
C LYS A 196 -7.11 5.35 -15.68
N LYS A 197 -6.93 4.42 -16.60
CA LYS A 197 -7.73 4.38 -17.84
C LYS A 197 -9.02 3.62 -17.56
N ILE A 198 -10.16 4.29 -17.64
CA ILE A 198 -11.48 3.71 -17.43
C ILE A 198 -12.33 4.01 -18.67
N LYS A 199 -12.83 2.97 -19.34
CA LYS A 199 -13.68 3.10 -20.56
C LYS A 199 -13.11 4.15 -21.54
N ASN A 200 -11.86 3.98 -21.95
CA ASN A 200 -11.16 4.87 -22.89
C ASN A 200 -10.92 6.32 -22.41
N ARG A 201 -11.18 6.65 -21.16
CA ARG A 201 -10.89 7.96 -20.56
C ARG A 201 -9.75 7.83 -19.53
N ASN A 202 -8.80 8.73 -19.59
CA ASN A 202 -7.75 8.84 -18.56
C ASN A 202 -8.31 9.70 -17.42
N LEU A 203 -8.44 9.13 -16.24
CA LEU A 203 -8.88 9.80 -15.04
C LEU A 203 -7.70 9.93 -14.07
N ASN A 204 -7.56 11.08 -13.42
CA ASN A 204 -6.72 11.20 -12.25
C ASN A 204 -7.60 10.90 -11.03
N LEU A 205 -7.44 9.73 -10.44
CA LEU A 205 -8.14 9.37 -9.21
C LEU A 205 -7.43 10.00 -8.02
N ALA A 206 -8.20 10.45 -7.04
CA ALA A 206 -7.70 10.89 -5.74
C ALA A 206 -8.48 10.18 -4.62
N TYR A 207 -7.76 9.61 -3.67
CA TYR A 207 -8.32 8.82 -2.57
C TYR A 207 -7.37 8.82 -1.37
N PRO A 208 -7.83 8.44 -0.16
CA PRO A 208 -6.98 8.39 1.02
C PRO A 208 -5.78 7.47 0.82
N ASP A 209 -4.62 7.89 1.30
CA ASP A 209 -3.45 7.01 1.38
C ASP A 209 -3.72 5.91 2.41
N THR A 210 -3.48 4.68 1.99
CA THR A 210 -3.62 3.49 2.82
C THR A 210 -2.46 2.56 2.56
N VAL A 211 -1.97 1.90 3.60
CA VAL A 211 -0.82 1.01 3.53
C VAL A 211 -1.13 -0.33 4.18
N VAL A 212 -0.59 -1.38 3.59
CA VAL A 212 -0.46 -2.70 4.23
C VAL A 212 1.02 -3.02 4.31
N GLY A 213 1.48 -3.44 5.48
CA GLY A 213 2.83 -3.90 5.70
C GLY A 213 2.94 -5.41 5.68
N THR A 214 4.13 -5.91 5.37
CA THR A 214 4.41 -7.36 5.40
C THR A 214 4.66 -7.89 6.80
N ASP A 215 4.83 -7.00 7.77
CA ASP A 215 5.06 -7.34 9.17
C ASP A 215 4.61 -6.22 10.13
N SER A 216 4.87 -6.41 11.43
CA SER A 216 4.51 -5.46 12.49
C SER A 216 5.29 -4.14 12.44
N HIS A 217 6.47 -4.08 11.81
CA HIS A 217 7.27 -2.86 11.73
C HIS A 217 6.55 -1.71 11.02
N THR A 218 5.77 -2.03 9.99
CA THR A 218 4.98 -1.02 9.30
C THR A 218 3.81 -0.53 10.13
N THR A 219 3.15 -1.42 10.85
CA THR A 219 1.94 -1.11 11.61
C THR A 219 2.23 -0.47 12.97
N CYS A 220 3.41 -0.64 13.51
CA CYS A 220 3.84 -0.01 14.77
C CYS A 220 3.71 1.52 14.77
N LEU A 221 3.77 2.14 13.63
CA LEU A 221 3.51 3.59 13.51
C LEU A 221 2.08 4.00 13.84
N LEU A 222 1.15 3.07 13.80
CA LEU A 222 -0.25 3.31 14.07
C LEU A 222 -0.60 3.17 15.55
N TYR A 223 0.35 2.72 16.34
CA TYR A 223 0.20 2.50 17.76
C TYR A 223 1.31 3.21 18.52
N THR A 224 1.03 3.63 19.72
CA THR A 224 2.00 4.34 20.57
C THR A 224 3.05 3.43 21.17
N SER A 225 2.85 2.13 21.12
CA SER A 225 3.83 1.12 21.54
C SER A 225 4.65 0.65 20.36
N ASP A 226 5.92 0.59 20.53
CA ASP A 226 6.83 -0.13 19.66
C ASP A 226 6.59 -1.64 19.82
N ALA A 227 6.77 -2.42 18.75
CA ALA A 227 6.74 -3.88 18.85
C ALA A 227 7.80 -4.44 19.83
N ALA A 228 8.82 -3.67 20.14
CA ALA A 228 9.79 -4.00 21.17
C ALA A 228 9.23 -3.86 22.60
N ASP A 229 8.23 -3.02 22.82
CA ASP A 229 7.62 -2.79 24.12
C ASP A 229 6.66 -3.93 24.53
N GLU A 230 6.29 -4.79 23.60
CA GLU A 230 5.40 -5.93 23.86
C GLU A 230 6.13 -7.16 24.42
N VAL A 231 7.45 -7.14 24.49
CA VAL A 231 8.24 -8.29 24.94
C VAL A 231 8.42 -8.33 26.45
N ASP A 232 8.15 -7.26 27.17
CA ASP A 232 8.33 -7.13 28.62
C ASP A 232 7.03 -7.12 29.43
N GLY A 233 5.96 -7.70 28.88
CA GLY A 233 4.68 -7.89 29.55
C GLY A 233 4.48 -9.28 30.12
#